data_981e477413c293fd0c9418f3e834f8cd
#
_entry.id   981e477413c293fd0c9418f3e834f8cd
#
_cell.length_a   1.000
_cell.length_b   1.000
_cell.length_c   1.000
_cell.angle_alpha   90.00
_cell.angle_beta   90.00
_cell.angle_gamma   90.00
#
_symmetry.space_group_name_H-M   'P 1'
#
loop_
_entity.id
_entity.type
_entity.pdbx_description
1 polymer ?
#
loop_
_entity_poly.entity_id
_entity_poly.type
_entity_poly.pdbx_seq_one_letter_code
_entity_poly.pdbx_strand_id
1 'polypeptide(L)'
;MGTNYYAVRNRPSVCEPIHIGKSSAGWKFHFQQQNDKWNEPPIEWNTFPQVRDWLKKYTVDSTEYVIMDEYDRIVSFDELMELIESKQEENNPGDFVYARNVDGYRFSAEDFS
;
A
#
# COMPACT_ATOMS: atom_id res chain seq x y z
N MET A 1 9.66 -0.95 -14.77
CA MET A 1 8.68 -1.95 -14.28
C MET A 1 8.60 -1.90 -12.78
N GLY A 2 7.45 -2.16 -12.24
CA GLY A 2 7.25 -2.10 -10.80
C GLY A 2 6.48 -3.29 -10.29
N THR A 3 6.34 -3.38 -8.98
CA THR A 3 5.62 -4.45 -8.32
C THR A 3 4.49 -3.86 -7.48
N ASN A 4 3.28 -4.34 -7.70
CA ASN A 4 2.12 -3.94 -6.95
C ASN A 4 1.97 -4.77 -5.68
N TYR A 5 1.49 -4.15 -4.61
CA TYR A 5 1.27 -4.79 -3.32
C TYR A 5 -0.19 -4.65 -2.91
N TYR A 6 -0.72 -5.69 -2.29
CA TYR A 6 -2.14 -5.79 -1.94
C TYR A 6 -2.32 -6.30 -0.52
N ALA A 7 -3.40 -5.86 0.13
CA ALA A 7 -3.87 -6.48 1.37
C ALA A 7 -4.97 -7.46 0.97
N VAL A 8 -4.79 -8.72 1.32
CA VAL A 8 -5.68 -9.82 0.91
C VAL A 8 -6.24 -10.48 2.16
N ARG A 9 -7.55 -10.76 2.17
CA ARG A 9 -8.13 -11.46 3.30
C ARG A 9 -7.50 -12.84 3.47
N ASN A 10 -7.17 -13.16 4.71
CA ASN A 10 -6.47 -14.41 5.04
C ASN A 10 -7.44 -15.58 5.20
N ARG A 11 -8.47 -15.60 4.40
CA ARG A 11 -9.44 -16.70 4.31
C ARG A 11 -10.29 -16.50 3.07
N PRO A 12 -10.96 -17.55 2.58
CA PRO A 12 -11.79 -17.42 1.39
C PRO A 12 -12.79 -16.28 1.52
N SER A 13 -12.85 -15.44 0.52
CA SER A 13 -13.69 -14.25 0.52
C SER A 13 -14.01 -13.89 -0.92
N VAL A 14 -15.17 -13.29 -1.13
CA VAL A 14 -15.55 -12.74 -2.44
C VAL A 14 -15.03 -11.31 -2.61
N CYS A 15 -14.43 -10.75 -1.56
CA CYS A 15 -13.90 -9.40 -1.61
C CYS A 15 -12.61 -9.37 -2.41
N GLU A 16 -12.44 -8.33 -3.21
CA GLU A 16 -11.24 -8.15 -4.00
C GLU A 16 -10.07 -7.70 -3.13
N PRO A 17 -8.82 -8.01 -3.53
CA PRO A 17 -7.66 -7.49 -2.83
C PRO A 17 -7.66 -5.97 -2.80
N ILE A 18 -7.15 -5.41 -1.71
CA ILE A 18 -7.07 -3.96 -1.54
C ILE A 18 -5.70 -3.50 -2.02
N HIS A 19 -5.66 -2.65 -3.02
CA HIS A 19 -4.40 -2.16 -3.58
C HIS A 19 -3.72 -1.22 -2.59
N ILE A 20 -2.53 -1.58 -2.11
CA ILE A 20 -1.74 -0.76 -1.20
C ILE A 20 -0.95 0.28 -1.99
N GLY A 21 -0.25 -0.17 -3.01
CA GLY A 21 0.59 0.71 -3.81
C GLY A 21 1.54 -0.06 -4.69
N LYS A 22 2.49 0.67 -5.28
CA LYS A 22 3.42 0.11 -6.25
C LYS A 22 4.83 0.59 -5.97
N SER A 23 5.78 -0.33 -6.04
CA SER A 23 7.21 -0.03 -5.96
C SER A 23 7.82 -0.11 -7.35
N SER A 24 8.46 0.96 -7.79
CA SER A 24 9.13 1.00 -9.11
C SER A 24 10.57 1.47 -8.91
N ALA A 25 11.48 0.96 -9.75
CA ALA A 25 12.88 1.33 -9.67
C ALA A 25 13.06 2.83 -9.93
N GLY A 26 13.81 3.50 -9.08
CA GLY A 26 14.08 4.93 -9.20
C GLY A 26 12.95 5.84 -8.74
N TRP A 27 11.89 5.28 -8.18
CA TRP A 27 10.73 6.07 -7.75
C TRP A 27 10.43 5.79 -6.28
N LYS A 28 9.86 6.79 -5.59
CA LYS A 28 9.33 6.58 -4.26
C LYS A 28 8.18 5.58 -4.35
N PHE A 29 7.91 4.88 -3.24
CA PHE A 29 6.76 3.99 -3.20
C PHE A 29 5.49 4.82 -3.46
N HIS A 30 4.67 4.36 -4.40
CA HIS A 30 3.47 5.07 -4.81
C HIS A 30 2.26 4.41 -4.16
N PHE A 31 1.68 5.09 -3.18
CA PHE A 31 0.53 4.57 -2.45
C PHE A 31 -0.77 4.80 -3.21
N GLN A 32 -1.67 3.83 -3.10
CA GLN A 32 -3.03 3.98 -3.60
C GLN A 32 -3.89 4.54 -2.47
N GLN A 33 -4.52 5.69 -2.68
CA GLN A 33 -5.44 6.24 -1.71
C GLN A 33 -6.71 5.37 -1.68
N GLN A 34 -7.14 4.98 -0.49
CA GLN A 34 -8.32 4.16 -0.30
C GLN A 34 -9.21 4.78 0.76
N ASN A 35 -10.49 4.88 0.46
CA ASN A 35 -11.50 5.36 1.41
C ASN A 35 -12.74 4.52 1.22
N ASP A 36 -12.91 3.52 2.07
CA ASP A 36 -14.04 2.62 1.98
C ASP A 36 -14.64 2.37 3.36
N LYS A 37 -15.71 3.10 3.64
CA LYS A 37 -16.43 2.99 4.92
C LYS A 37 -17.20 1.68 5.04
N TRP A 38 -17.47 1.05 3.92
CA TRP A 38 -18.29 -0.15 3.88
C TRP A 38 -17.46 -1.43 3.96
N ASN A 39 -16.14 -1.30 3.83
CA ASN A 39 -15.26 -2.44 4.05
C ASN A 39 -15.26 -2.76 5.55
N GLU A 40 -15.08 -4.02 5.89
CA GLU A 40 -14.97 -4.45 7.27
C GLU A 40 -13.63 -5.12 7.49
N PRO A 41 -12.70 -4.45 8.20
CA PRO A 41 -12.81 -3.12 8.85
C PRO A 41 -12.76 -1.97 7.85
N PRO A 42 -13.31 -0.79 8.19
CA PRO A 42 -13.28 0.37 7.30
C PRO A 42 -11.85 0.77 6.97
N ILE A 43 -11.65 1.27 5.77
CA ILE A 43 -10.32 1.68 5.28
C ILE A 43 -10.29 3.19 5.09
N GLU A 44 -9.23 3.81 5.61
CA GLU A 44 -8.96 5.22 5.39
C GLU A 44 -7.46 5.38 5.19
N TRP A 45 -7.03 5.37 3.92
CA TRP A 45 -5.63 5.42 3.54
C TRP A 45 -5.34 6.71 2.77
N ASN A 46 -5.23 7.82 3.49
CA ASN A 46 -4.93 9.12 2.92
C ASN A 46 -3.53 9.59 3.29
N THR A 47 -2.94 9.02 4.34
CA THR A 47 -1.59 9.34 4.81
C THR A 47 -0.84 8.06 5.10
N PHE A 48 0.49 8.13 5.14
CA PHE A 48 1.30 6.96 5.45
C PHE A 48 1.01 6.40 6.86
N PRO A 49 0.90 7.23 7.92
CA PRO A 49 0.55 6.68 9.22
C PRO A 49 -0.76 5.89 9.21
N GLN A 50 -1.74 6.32 8.44
CA GLN A 50 -3.00 5.59 8.33
C GLN A 50 -2.80 4.22 7.68
N VAL A 51 -2.03 4.17 6.59
CA VAL A 51 -1.73 2.90 5.92
C VAL A 51 -0.96 1.97 6.86
N ARG A 52 0.08 2.50 7.48
CA ARG A 52 0.93 1.75 8.40
C ARG A 52 0.13 1.17 9.56
N ASP A 53 -0.67 2.02 10.22
CA ASP A 53 -1.41 1.59 11.40
C ASP A 53 -2.48 0.56 11.06
N TRP A 54 -3.16 0.74 9.93
CA TRP A 54 -4.17 -0.22 9.47
C TRP A 54 -3.53 -1.58 9.17
N LEU A 55 -2.43 -1.58 8.43
CA LEU A 55 -1.74 -2.82 8.07
C LEU A 55 -1.19 -3.51 9.31
N LYS A 56 -0.61 -2.76 10.25
CA LYS A 56 -0.10 -3.36 11.47
C LYS A 56 -1.23 -4.00 12.26
N LYS A 57 -2.34 -3.31 12.38
CA LYS A 57 -3.48 -3.82 13.16
C LYS A 57 -4.05 -5.10 12.56
N TYR A 58 -4.14 -5.18 11.24
CA TYR A 58 -4.84 -6.28 10.58
C TYR A 58 -3.95 -7.32 9.92
N THR A 59 -2.64 -7.17 9.96
CA THR A 59 -1.71 -8.19 9.45
C THR A 59 -0.71 -8.66 10.51
N VAL A 60 -0.47 -7.88 11.56
CA VAL A 60 0.46 -8.21 12.65
C VAL A 60 -0.28 -8.52 13.93
N ASP A 61 -1.06 -7.56 14.43
CA ASP A 61 -1.81 -7.72 15.67
C ASP A 61 -2.99 -8.69 15.50
N SER A 62 -3.45 -8.85 14.28
CA SER A 62 -4.51 -9.76 13.88
C SER A 62 -4.05 -10.44 12.60
N THR A 63 -4.60 -11.61 12.30
CA THR A 63 -4.28 -12.31 11.05
C THR A 63 -5.43 -12.23 10.04
N GLU A 64 -6.23 -11.16 10.13
CA GLU A 64 -7.38 -11.00 9.27
C GLU A 64 -6.99 -10.78 7.81
N TYR A 65 -5.85 -10.11 7.58
CA TYR A 65 -5.32 -9.87 6.24
C TYR A 65 -3.86 -10.29 6.16
N VAL A 66 -3.39 -10.54 4.94
CA VAL A 66 -1.96 -10.72 4.64
C VAL A 66 -1.59 -9.76 3.54
N ILE A 67 -0.32 -9.36 3.50
CA ILE A 67 0.20 -8.52 2.42
C ILE A 67 0.77 -9.45 1.37
N MET A 68 0.37 -9.24 0.11
CA MET A 68 0.87 -10.04 -1.01
C MET A 68 1.29 -9.12 -2.15
N ASP A 69 2.28 -9.55 -2.91
CA ASP A 69 2.65 -8.84 -4.12
C ASP A 69 1.87 -9.40 -5.32
N GLU A 70 2.05 -8.79 -6.49
CA GLU A 70 1.32 -9.21 -7.69
C GLU A 70 1.70 -10.60 -8.20
N TYR A 71 2.76 -11.18 -7.64
CA TYR A 71 3.22 -12.53 -8.00
C TYR A 71 2.77 -13.56 -6.97
N ASP A 72 1.80 -13.20 -6.13
CA ASP A 72 1.24 -14.07 -5.08
C ASP A 72 2.25 -14.44 -3.98
N ARG A 73 3.30 -13.63 -3.79
CA ARG A 73 4.24 -13.83 -2.72
C ARG A 73 3.77 -13.10 -1.47
N ILE A 74 3.78 -13.77 -0.34
CA ILE A 74 3.43 -13.16 0.95
C ILE A 74 4.59 -12.29 1.42
N VAL A 75 4.27 -11.06 1.79
CA VAL A 75 5.25 -10.06 2.25
C VAL A 75 4.91 -9.73 3.69
N SER A 76 5.90 -9.75 4.58
CA SER A 76 5.65 -9.37 5.97
C SER A 76 5.47 -7.85 6.07
N PHE A 77 4.80 -7.42 7.16
CA PHE A 77 4.64 -5.99 7.44
C PHE A 77 6.01 -5.31 7.51
N ASP A 78 6.96 -5.91 8.22
CA ASP A 78 8.29 -5.32 8.37
C ASP A 78 9.02 -5.21 7.04
N GLU A 79 8.90 -6.22 6.19
CA GLU A 79 9.53 -6.21 4.86
C GLU A 79 8.94 -5.07 4.02
N LEU A 80 7.63 -4.88 4.06
CA LEU A 80 6.99 -3.79 3.31
C LEU A 80 7.42 -2.43 3.85
N MET A 81 7.49 -2.27 5.17
CA MET A 81 7.92 -1.01 5.77
C MET A 81 9.36 -0.67 5.41
N GLU A 82 10.25 -1.65 5.40
CA GLU A 82 11.63 -1.45 4.99
C GLU A 82 11.71 -1.04 3.51
N LEU A 83 10.92 -1.66 2.67
CA LEU A 83 10.87 -1.30 1.25
C LEU A 83 10.41 0.14 1.08
N ILE A 84 9.34 0.53 1.75
CA ILE A 84 8.81 1.89 1.66
C ILE A 84 9.86 2.90 2.11
N GLU A 85 10.52 2.64 3.23
CA GLU A 85 11.56 3.54 3.74
C GLU A 85 12.73 3.66 2.77
N SER A 86 13.17 2.54 2.20
CA SER A 86 14.27 2.57 1.25
C SER A 86 13.92 3.37 0.00
N LYS A 87 12.66 3.35 -0.41
CA LYS A 87 12.19 4.09 -1.59
C LYS A 87 12.03 5.59 -1.31
N GLN A 88 11.94 6.00 -0.06
CA GLN A 88 11.83 7.42 0.26
C GLN A 88 13.09 8.20 -0.08
N GLU A 89 14.22 7.53 -0.19
CA GLU A 89 15.48 8.16 -0.57
C GLU A 89 15.61 8.34 -2.08
N GLU A 90 14.72 7.73 -2.86
CA GLU A 90 14.77 7.88 -4.31
C GLU A 90 14.40 9.31 -4.69
N ASN A 91 15.24 9.88 -5.53
CA ASN A 91 15.07 11.26 -5.95
C ASN A 91 14.52 11.30 -7.37
N ASN A 92 13.22 11.16 -7.51
CA ASN A 92 12.58 11.17 -8.80
C ASN A 92 12.10 12.59 -9.11
N PRO A 93 12.59 13.21 -10.19
CA PRO A 93 12.21 14.57 -10.55
C PRO A 93 10.84 14.67 -11.21
N GLY A 94 10.25 13.55 -11.62
CA GLY A 94 8.97 13.58 -12.29
C GLY A 94 7.83 13.50 -11.30
N ASP A 95 6.88 14.42 -11.42
CA ASP A 95 5.64 14.35 -10.66
C ASP A 95 4.55 13.80 -11.55
N PHE A 96 3.79 12.85 -11.01
CA PHE A 96 2.60 12.38 -11.71
C PHE A 96 1.52 13.43 -11.59
N VAL A 97 0.76 13.62 -12.65
CA VAL A 97 -0.35 14.58 -12.66
C VAL A 97 -1.36 14.29 -11.55
N TYR A 98 -1.56 13.00 -11.26
CA TYR A 98 -2.57 12.57 -10.29
C TYR A 98 -1.99 12.24 -8.93
N ALA A 99 -0.68 12.31 -8.77
CA ALA A 99 -0.03 12.00 -7.50
C ALA A 99 0.13 13.27 -6.69
N ARG A 100 0.07 13.13 -5.39
CA ARG A 100 0.32 14.23 -4.46
C ARG A 100 1.22 13.73 -3.34
N ASN A 101 2.01 14.64 -2.79
CA ASN A 101 2.86 14.34 -1.66
C ASN A 101 2.10 14.62 -0.37
N VAL A 102 2.07 13.63 0.51
CA VAL A 102 1.48 13.77 1.83
C VAL A 102 2.59 13.44 2.82
N ASP A 103 3.14 14.45 3.49
CA ASP A 103 4.25 14.31 4.43
C ASP A 103 5.46 13.58 3.83
N GLY A 104 5.75 13.85 2.56
CA GLY A 104 6.88 13.25 1.86
C GLY A 104 6.56 11.91 1.20
N TYR A 105 5.37 11.39 1.39
CA TYR A 105 4.94 10.13 0.76
C TYR A 105 4.02 10.44 -0.41
N ARG A 106 4.13 9.62 -1.45
CA ARG A 106 3.38 9.85 -2.70
C ARG A 106 2.11 9.03 -2.71
N PHE A 107 0.98 9.69 -2.90
CA PHE A 107 -0.33 9.08 -2.96
C PHE A 107 -1.04 9.41 -4.27
N SER A 108 -1.90 8.51 -4.72
CA SER A 108 -2.75 8.74 -5.88
C SER A 108 -4.16 8.29 -5.57
N ALA A 109 -5.15 9.11 -5.94
CA ALA A 109 -6.55 8.76 -5.81
C ALA A 109 -7.04 7.93 -6.99
N GLU A 110 -6.33 7.99 -8.13
CA GLU A 110 -6.68 7.23 -9.32
C GLU A 110 -6.09 5.82 -9.24
N ASP A 111 -6.79 4.86 -9.83
CA ASP A 111 -6.27 3.49 -9.93
C ASP A 111 -5.05 3.48 -10.83
N PHE A 112 -4.04 2.72 -10.42
CA PHE A 112 -2.84 2.54 -11.21
C PHE A 112 -2.33 1.12 -11.03
N SER A 113 -1.51 0.67 -11.95
CA SER A 113 -0.94 -0.66 -11.86
C SER A 113 0.43 -0.73 -12.50
#